data_432b5e749a01bc659f7e658c7d66a7fc
#
_entry.id   432b5e749a01bc659f7e658c7d66a7fc
#
_cell.length_a   1.000
_cell.length_b   1.000
_cell.length_c   1.000
_cell.angle_alpha   90.00
_cell.angle_beta   90.00
_cell.angle_gamma   90.00
#
_symmetry.space_group_name_H-M   'P 1'
#
loop_
_entity.id
_entity.type
_entity.pdbx_description
1 polymer ?
#
loop_
_entity_poly.entity_id
_entity_poly.type
_entity_poly.pdbx_seq_one_letter_code
_entity_poly.pdbx_strand_id
1 'polypeptide(L)'
;MNQQYLSQMLEGLATSLQLTGASLLVGCILSLLMTVTLILRLPVIHWFTRGLITLFTGTPLLVQIFLVYYGPGQFDWIRESFLWTWLSQPWFCAMLALALNTAAYSTLLFKGAFNAIPAGQWEACRALGMDKIATLKVLLPYALRRAVPAYSNEVILVFKGTSLASTITIMDLMGYAQRINGQTLSL
;
A
#
# COMPACT_ATOMS: atom_id res chain seq x y z
N MET A 1 29.53 -1.79 -23.49
CA MET A 1 28.23 -1.09 -23.43
C MET A 1 27.13 -1.93 -22.77
N ASN A 2 26.89 -3.16 -23.16
CA ASN A 2 25.75 -3.96 -22.64
C ASN A 2 25.81 -4.35 -21.16
N GLN A 3 26.98 -4.58 -20.57
CA GLN A 3 27.08 -5.00 -19.15
C GLN A 3 26.75 -3.85 -18.18
N GLN A 4 27.11 -2.62 -18.50
CA GLN A 4 26.82 -1.46 -17.65
C GLN A 4 25.32 -1.14 -17.61
N TYR A 5 24.61 -1.26 -18.74
CA TYR A 5 23.16 -1.06 -18.78
C TYR A 5 22.44 -2.17 -18.01
N LEU A 6 22.92 -3.40 -18.12
CA LEU A 6 22.34 -4.53 -17.37
C LEU A 6 22.50 -4.34 -15.86
N SER A 7 23.67 -3.91 -15.38
CA SER A 7 23.88 -3.65 -13.96
C SER A 7 22.97 -2.53 -13.42
N GLN A 8 22.81 -1.44 -14.17
CA GLN A 8 21.90 -0.35 -13.82
C GLN A 8 20.45 -0.80 -13.76
N MET A 9 19.99 -1.61 -14.72
CA MET A 9 18.64 -2.17 -14.70
C MET A 9 18.40 -3.12 -13.51
N LEU A 10 19.42 -3.90 -13.11
CA LEU A 10 19.35 -4.77 -11.93
C LEU A 10 19.30 -3.97 -10.62
N GLU A 11 20.04 -2.87 -10.52
CA GLU A 11 19.96 -1.94 -9.39
C GLU A 11 18.57 -1.31 -9.29
N GLY A 12 18.02 -0.86 -10.41
CA GLY A 12 16.67 -0.32 -10.47
C GLY A 12 15.60 -1.34 -10.09
N LEU A 13 15.77 -2.59 -10.54
CA LEU A 13 14.88 -3.70 -10.15
C LEU A 13 14.95 -3.97 -8.65
N ALA A 14 16.16 -3.98 -8.06
CA ALA A 14 16.33 -4.14 -6.63
C ALA A 14 15.61 -3.02 -5.84
N THR A 15 15.75 -1.77 -6.28
CA THR A 15 15.05 -0.62 -5.69
C THR A 15 13.53 -0.78 -5.78
N SER A 16 13.00 -1.16 -6.96
CA SER A 16 11.56 -1.40 -7.15
C SER A 16 11.04 -2.52 -6.25
N LEU A 17 11.80 -3.62 -6.10
CA LEU A 17 11.41 -4.74 -5.24
C LEU A 17 11.45 -4.38 -3.75
N GLN A 18 12.47 -3.64 -3.30
CA GLN A 18 12.56 -3.14 -1.93
C GLN A 18 11.41 -2.21 -1.60
N LEU A 19 11.10 -1.26 -2.49
CA LEU A 19 10.01 -0.32 -2.32
C LEU A 19 8.65 -1.04 -2.28
N THR A 20 8.45 -2.01 -3.19
CA THR A 20 7.24 -2.87 -3.19
C THR A 20 7.11 -3.65 -1.89
N GLY A 21 8.17 -4.35 -1.48
CA GLY A 21 8.15 -5.18 -0.26
C GLY A 21 7.86 -4.36 0.99
N ALA A 22 8.54 -3.22 1.17
CA ALA A 22 8.33 -2.32 2.30
C ALA A 22 6.90 -1.74 2.30
N SER A 23 6.42 -1.28 1.14
CA SER A 23 5.08 -0.70 1.02
C SER A 23 3.98 -1.73 1.27
N LEU A 24 4.13 -2.96 0.76
CA LEU A 24 3.18 -4.04 1.00
C LEU A 24 3.15 -4.48 2.46
N LEU A 25 4.32 -4.55 3.13
CA LEU A 25 4.39 -4.94 4.53
C LEU A 25 3.68 -3.90 5.41
N VAL A 26 4.01 -2.63 5.26
CA VAL A 26 3.36 -1.55 6.02
C VAL A 26 1.88 -1.42 5.63
N GLY A 27 1.56 -1.47 4.34
CA GLY A 27 0.20 -1.39 3.83
C GLY A 27 -0.69 -2.55 4.30
N CYS A 28 -0.15 -3.77 4.35
CA CYS A 28 -0.87 -4.93 4.86
C CYS A 28 -1.20 -4.79 6.35
N ILE A 29 -0.23 -4.36 7.17
CA ILE A 29 -0.47 -4.13 8.61
C ILE A 29 -1.55 -3.05 8.79
N LEU A 30 -1.43 -1.93 8.10
CA LEU A 30 -2.41 -0.84 8.17
C LEU A 30 -3.79 -1.29 7.69
N SER A 31 -3.87 -2.06 6.59
CA SER A 31 -5.15 -2.54 6.06
C SER A 31 -5.86 -3.49 7.00
N LEU A 32 -5.13 -4.36 7.70
CA LEU A 32 -5.72 -5.24 8.71
C LEU A 32 -6.27 -4.44 9.89
N LEU A 33 -5.51 -3.46 10.39
CA LEU A 33 -5.98 -2.56 11.45
C LEU A 33 -7.23 -1.78 11.01
N MET A 34 -7.20 -1.17 9.82
CA MET A 34 -8.34 -0.45 9.25
C MET A 34 -9.56 -1.35 9.05
N THR A 35 -9.35 -2.60 8.61
CA THR A 35 -10.44 -3.58 8.45
C THR A 35 -11.10 -3.89 9.78
N VAL A 36 -10.32 -4.11 10.83
CA VAL A 36 -10.85 -4.36 12.20
C VAL A 36 -11.69 -3.18 12.68
N THR A 37 -11.24 -1.92 12.49
CA THR A 37 -12.01 -0.73 12.88
C THR A 37 -13.35 -0.64 12.14
N LEU A 38 -13.38 -1.03 10.86
CA LEU A 38 -14.62 -1.04 10.07
C LEU A 38 -15.59 -2.16 10.51
N ILE A 39 -15.08 -3.32 10.90
CA ILE A 39 -15.90 -4.45 11.39
C ILE A 39 -16.46 -4.16 12.77
N LEU A 40 -15.64 -3.62 13.68
CA LEU A 40 -16.06 -3.30 15.05
C LEU A 40 -16.96 -2.06 15.14
N ARG A 41 -17.08 -1.29 14.08
CA ARG A 41 -17.92 -0.08 14.00
C ARG A 41 -17.66 0.92 15.12
N LEU A 42 -16.40 1.10 15.52
CA LEU A 42 -16.01 2.10 16.52
C LEU A 42 -16.34 3.51 16.01
N PRO A 43 -17.24 4.28 16.64
CA PRO A 43 -17.93 5.39 15.96
C PRO A 43 -16.97 6.43 15.36
N VAL A 44 -16.06 6.99 16.13
CA VAL A 44 -15.12 8.03 15.66
C VAL A 44 -14.09 7.46 14.68
N ILE A 45 -13.46 6.34 15.07
CA ILE A 45 -12.40 5.70 14.27
C ILE A 45 -12.95 5.16 12.96
N HIS A 46 -14.17 4.65 12.96
CA HIS A 46 -14.85 4.18 11.75
C HIS A 46 -15.01 5.28 10.69
N TRP A 47 -15.46 6.47 11.09
CA TRP A 47 -15.63 7.58 10.16
C TRP A 47 -14.29 8.11 9.64
N PHE A 48 -13.29 8.19 10.51
CA PHE A 48 -11.92 8.56 10.14
C PHE A 48 -11.33 7.56 9.11
N THR A 49 -11.44 6.25 9.40
CA THR A 49 -10.98 5.20 8.50
C THR A 49 -11.69 5.25 7.14
N ARG A 50 -13.01 5.48 7.11
CA ARG A 50 -13.75 5.68 5.86
C ARG A 50 -13.26 6.90 5.09
N GLY A 51 -13.01 7.99 5.78
CA GLY A 51 -12.46 9.21 5.17
C GLY A 51 -11.10 8.95 4.52
N LEU A 52 -10.18 8.26 5.22
CA LEU A 52 -8.90 7.85 4.66
C LEU A 52 -9.06 6.95 3.43
N ILE A 53 -9.90 5.93 3.51
CA ILE A 53 -10.16 5.05 2.36
C ILE A 53 -10.65 5.86 1.16
N THR A 54 -11.66 6.71 1.36
CA THR A 54 -12.22 7.54 0.29
C THR A 54 -11.16 8.48 -0.31
N LEU A 55 -10.32 9.07 0.53
CA LEU A 55 -9.23 9.95 0.08
C LEU A 55 -8.23 9.20 -0.80
N PHE A 56 -7.71 8.07 -0.32
CA PHE A 56 -6.64 7.33 -1.01
C PHE A 56 -7.16 6.53 -2.22
N THR A 57 -8.40 6.08 -2.23
CA THR A 57 -8.99 5.42 -3.41
C THR A 57 -9.57 6.40 -4.43
N GLY A 58 -9.91 7.62 -4.00
CA GLY A 58 -10.49 8.67 -4.85
C GLY A 58 -9.46 9.63 -5.46
N THR A 59 -8.18 9.53 -5.11
CA THR A 59 -7.13 10.40 -5.64
C THR A 59 -6.08 9.59 -6.43
N PRO A 60 -5.49 10.17 -7.51
CA PRO A 60 -4.42 9.50 -8.26
C PRO A 60 -3.17 9.26 -7.40
N LEU A 61 -2.57 8.06 -7.52
CA LEU A 61 -1.36 7.70 -6.76
C LEU A 61 -0.21 8.71 -6.98
N LEU A 62 -0.02 9.20 -8.19
CA LEU A 62 1.01 10.22 -8.48
C LEU A 62 0.83 11.48 -7.64
N VAL A 63 -0.42 11.93 -7.49
CA VAL A 63 -0.75 13.11 -6.67
C VAL A 63 -0.44 12.83 -5.19
N GLN A 64 -0.74 11.63 -4.71
CA GLN A 64 -0.42 11.21 -3.34
C GLN A 64 1.10 11.23 -3.09
N ILE A 65 1.89 10.69 -4.01
CA ILE A 65 3.36 10.73 -3.94
C ILE A 65 3.86 12.17 -3.85
N PHE A 66 3.36 13.08 -4.71
CA PHE A 66 3.75 14.49 -4.69
C PHE A 66 3.33 15.19 -3.40
N LEU A 67 2.14 14.93 -2.90
CA LEU A 67 1.67 15.51 -1.64
C LEU A 67 2.51 15.06 -0.45
N VAL A 68 2.88 13.78 -0.39
CA VAL A 68 3.71 13.25 0.69
C VAL A 68 5.15 13.77 0.61
N TYR A 69 5.69 13.96 -0.59
CA TYR A 69 7.07 14.40 -0.77
C TYR A 69 7.23 15.92 -0.65
N TYR A 70 6.40 16.69 -1.34
CA TYR A 70 6.52 18.16 -1.37
C TYR A 70 5.68 18.86 -0.30
N GLY A 71 4.58 18.26 0.16
CA GLY A 71 3.64 18.88 1.10
C GLY A 71 4.27 19.22 2.45
N PRO A 72 4.91 18.29 3.15
CA PRO A 72 5.48 18.55 4.48
C PRO A 72 6.53 19.64 4.49
N GLY A 73 7.31 19.77 3.43
CA GLY A 73 8.34 20.82 3.27
C GLY A 73 7.80 22.25 3.19
N GLN A 74 6.48 22.44 3.02
CA GLN A 74 5.85 23.77 3.02
C GLN A 74 5.63 24.33 4.43
N PHE A 75 5.75 23.49 5.46
CA PHE A 75 5.47 23.87 6.84
C PHE A 75 6.76 23.90 7.67
N ASP A 76 7.16 25.07 8.17
CA ASP A 76 8.38 25.24 8.94
C ASP A 76 8.39 24.38 10.21
N TRP A 77 7.26 24.27 10.92
CA TRP A 77 7.13 23.42 12.11
C TRP A 77 7.38 21.92 11.85
N ILE A 78 7.13 21.43 10.61
CA ILE A 78 7.49 20.05 10.21
C ILE A 78 8.99 19.97 9.91
N ARG A 79 9.54 20.96 9.22
CA ARG A 79 10.97 21.01 8.87
C ARG A 79 11.88 21.09 10.09
N GLU A 80 11.43 21.70 11.17
CA GLU A 80 12.15 21.79 12.44
C GLU A 80 11.91 20.57 13.36
N SER A 81 10.95 19.70 13.01
CA SER A 81 10.64 18.49 13.79
C SER A 81 11.54 17.32 13.44
N PHE A 82 11.63 16.33 14.36
CA PHE A 82 12.36 15.07 14.07
C PHE A 82 11.76 14.30 12.89
N LEU A 83 10.49 14.53 12.54
CA LEU A 83 9.83 13.88 11.39
C LEU A 83 10.48 14.24 10.06
N TRP A 84 11.13 15.41 9.98
CA TRP A 84 11.81 15.84 8.77
C TRP A 84 12.95 14.92 8.36
N THR A 85 13.61 14.24 9.30
CA THR A 85 14.64 13.24 9.02
C THR A 85 14.16 12.15 8.08
N TRP A 86 12.88 11.79 8.18
CA TRP A 86 12.25 10.77 7.32
C TRP A 86 11.54 11.39 6.12
N LEU A 87 10.78 12.45 6.32
CA LEU A 87 9.98 13.11 5.28
C LEU A 87 10.80 13.87 4.26
N SER A 88 12.08 14.15 4.52
CA SER A 88 13.02 14.69 3.54
C SER A 88 13.57 13.64 2.57
N GLN A 89 13.38 12.34 2.86
CA GLN A 89 13.92 11.25 2.05
C GLN A 89 12.91 10.80 0.99
N PRO A 90 13.24 10.90 -0.32
CA PRO A 90 12.33 10.50 -1.40
C PRO A 90 11.84 9.06 -1.27
N TRP A 91 12.75 8.14 -0.91
CA TRP A 91 12.43 6.72 -0.76
C TRP A 91 11.35 6.48 0.32
N PHE A 92 11.50 7.14 1.49
CA PHE A 92 10.52 7.04 2.56
C PHE A 92 9.16 7.61 2.16
N CYS A 93 9.15 8.76 1.48
CA CYS A 93 7.92 9.38 1.00
C CYS A 93 7.18 8.53 -0.04
N ALA A 94 7.91 7.94 -0.99
CA ALA A 94 7.33 7.01 -1.96
C ALA A 94 6.78 5.76 -1.28
N MET A 95 7.55 5.14 -0.38
CA MET A 95 7.12 3.98 0.40
C MET A 95 5.85 4.29 1.20
N LEU A 96 5.81 5.44 1.87
CA LEU A 96 4.65 5.85 2.67
C LEU A 96 3.41 6.09 1.81
N ALA A 97 3.54 6.79 0.68
CA ALA A 97 2.43 7.03 -0.24
C ALA A 97 1.87 5.72 -0.82
N LEU A 98 2.74 4.82 -1.28
CA LEU A 98 2.37 3.49 -1.76
C LEU A 98 1.73 2.65 -0.65
N ALA A 99 2.27 2.67 0.57
CA ALA A 99 1.73 1.92 1.70
C ALA A 99 0.33 2.41 2.10
N LEU A 100 0.09 3.72 2.14
CA LEU A 100 -1.23 4.28 2.46
C LEU A 100 -2.25 4.01 1.35
N ASN A 101 -1.82 4.08 0.09
CA ASN A 101 -2.66 3.75 -1.06
C ASN A 101 -3.09 2.28 -1.01
N THR A 102 -2.12 1.35 -0.94
CA THR A 102 -2.43 -0.09 -0.88
C THR A 102 -3.18 -0.46 0.40
N ALA A 103 -2.94 0.21 1.53
CA ALA A 103 -3.71 0.00 2.74
C ALA A 103 -5.20 0.28 2.53
N ALA A 104 -5.54 1.37 1.83
CA ALA A 104 -6.93 1.72 1.52
C ALA A 104 -7.60 0.66 0.61
N TYR A 105 -6.95 0.27 -0.49
CA TYR A 105 -7.48 -0.75 -1.40
C TYR A 105 -7.57 -2.13 -0.74
N SER A 106 -6.52 -2.57 -0.04
CA SER A 106 -6.49 -3.86 0.68
C SER A 106 -7.55 -3.93 1.78
N THR A 107 -7.85 -2.79 2.45
CA THR A 107 -8.95 -2.74 3.44
C THR A 107 -10.30 -3.06 2.79
N LEU A 108 -10.56 -2.52 1.60
CA LEU A 108 -11.78 -2.83 0.86
C LEU A 108 -11.83 -4.30 0.44
N LEU A 109 -10.70 -4.88 0.01
CA LEU A 109 -10.58 -6.29 -0.34
C LEU A 109 -10.86 -7.19 0.86
N PHE A 110 -10.22 -6.96 2.00
CA PHE A 110 -10.41 -7.77 3.21
C PHE A 110 -11.83 -7.66 3.77
N LYS A 111 -12.38 -6.43 3.81
CA LYS A 111 -13.77 -6.21 4.20
C LYS A 111 -14.74 -6.91 3.26
N GLY A 112 -14.50 -6.82 1.94
CA GLY A 112 -15.30 -7.52 0.93
C GLY A 112 -15.27 -9.03 1.11
N ALA A 113 -14.08 -9.60 1.32
CA ALA A 113 -13.92 -11.03 1.57
C ALA A 113 -14.62 -11.49 2.85
N PHE A 114 -14.57 -10.68 3.91
CA PHE A 114 -15.28 -10.95 5.16
C PHE A 114 -16.81 -10.89 4.98
N ASN A 115 -17.31 -9.89 4.27
CA ASN A 115 -18.74 -9.75 3.98
C ASN A 115 -19.27 -10.85 3.04
N ALA A 116 -18.39 -11.47 2.25
CA ALA A 116 -18.74 -12.57 1.35
C ALA A 116 -18.82 -13.95 2.04
N ILE A 117 -18.62 -14.02 3.36
CA ILE A 117 -18.83 -15.26 4.13
C ILE A 117 -20.32 -15.61 4.09
N PRO A 118 -20.69 -16.82 3.62
CA PRO A 118 -22.09 -17.24 3.55
C PRO A 118 -22.79 -17.20 4.92
N ALA A 119 -24.04 -16.74 4.95
CA ALA A 119 -24.83 -16.66 6.20
C ALA A 119 -24.90 -18.00 6.95
N GLY A 120 -25.01 -19.11 6.21
CA GLY A 120 -25.02 -20.45 6.80
C GLY A 120 -23.79 -20.82 7.61
N GLN A 121 -22.62 -20.26 7.32
CA GLN A 121 -21.41 -20.46 8.15
C GLN A 121 -21.52 -19.75 9.49
N TRP A 122 -22.10 -18.55 9.50
CA TRP A 122 -22.40 -17.83 10.75
C TRP A 122 -23.45 -18.55 11.59
N GLU A 123 -24.48 -19.10 10.93
CA GLU A 123 -25.54 -19.88 11.59
C GLU A 123 -24.99 -21.19 12.15
N ALA A 124 -24.14 -21.90 11.41
CA ALA A 124 -23.48 -23.10 11.88
C ALA A 124 -22.63 -22.86 13.14
N CYS A 125 -21.85 -21.79 13.17
CA CYS A 125 -21.08 -21.40 14.36
C CYS A 125 -21.99 -21.12 15.57
N ARG A 126 -23.13 -20.45 15.35
CA ARG A 126 -24.12 -20.20 16.40
C ARG A 126 -24.78 -21.49 16.90
N ALA A 127 -25.16 -22.39 15.99
CA ALA A 127 -25.74 -23.68 16.31
C ALA A 127 -24.82 -24.57 17.17
N LEU A 128 -23.49 -24.43 16.96
CA LEU A 128 -22.45 -25.08 17.75
C LEU A 128 -22.16 -24.37 19.08
N GLY A 129 -22.91 -23.31 19.43
CA GLY A 129 -22.71 -22.55 20.67
C GLY A 129 -21.40 -21.77 20.74
N MET A 130 -20.77 -21.49 19.57
CA MET A 130 -19.50 -20.75 19.51
C MET A 130 -19.71 -19.30 19.94
N ASP A 131 -18.84 -18.81 20.81
CA ASP A 131 -18.77 -17.38 21.12
C ASP A 131 -18.21 -16.56 19.93
N LYS A 132 -18.23 -15.23 20.04
CA LYS A 132 -17.75 -14.34 18.99
C LYS A 132 -16.28 -14.57 18.63
N ILE A 133 -15.45 -14.88 19.63
CA ILE A 133 -14.00 -15.06 19.42
C ILE A 133 -13.74 -16.38 18.71
N ALA A 134 -14.39 -17.47 19.14
CA ALA A 134 -14.30 -18.77 18.49
C ALA A 134 -14.80 -18.71 17.04
N THR A 135 -15.94 -18.05 16.82
CA THR A 135 -16.51 -17.81 15.48
C THR A 135 -15.51 -17.06 14.57
N LEU A 136 -14.90 -15.97 15.06
CA LEU A 136 -13.92 -15.23 14.29
C LEU A 136 -12.65 -16.04 14.00
N LYS A 137 -12.18 -16.85 14.94
CA LYS A 137 -11.02 -17.74 14.73
C LYS A 137 -11.24 -18.73 13.58
N VAL A 138 -12.47 -19.17 13.35
CA VAL A 138 -12.82 -20.07 12.25
C VAL A 138 -13.07 -19.32 10.95
N LEU A 139 -13.84 -18.24 10.99
CA LEU A 139 -14.29 -17.55 9.80
C LEU A 139 -13.24 -16.58 9.21
N LEU A 140 -12.35 -16.00 10.03
CA LEU A 140 -11.33 -15.08 9.56
C LEU A 140 -10.31 -15.73 8.61
N PRO A 141 -9.73 -16.91 8.93
CA PRO A 141 -8.84 -17.60 7.99
C PRO A 141 -9.54 -17.99 6.68
N TYR A 142 -10.82 -18.34 6.75
CA TYR A 142 -11.62 -18.62 5.56
C TYR A 142 -11.76 -17.38 4.68
N ALA A 143 -12.11 -16.23 5.26
CA ALA A 143 -12.21 -14.96 4.54
C ALA A 143 -10.87 -14.54 3.93
N LEU A 144 -9.77 -14.64 4.69
CA LEU A 144 -8.43 -14.29 4.22
C LEU A 144 -8.00 -15.16 3.03
N ARG A 145 -8.24 -16.48 3.07
CA ARG A 145 -7.95 -17.36 1.92
C ARG A 145 -8.70 -16.93 0.66
N ARG A 146 -9.92 -16.46 0.79
CA ARG A 146 -10.71 -15.94 -0.35
C ARG A 146 -10.21 -14.59 -0.85
N ALA A 147 -9.55 -13.81 -0.01
CA ALA A 147 -8.95 -12.54 -0.40
C ALA A 147 -7.64 -12.70 -1.18
N VAL A 148 -6.93 -13.83 -1.04
CA VAL A 148 -5.59 -14.05 -1.64
C VAL A 148 -5.53 -13.75 -3.14
N PRO A 149 -6.45 -14.22 -4.00
CA PRO A 149 -6.36 -13.94 -5.44
C PRO A 149 -6.45 -12.43 -5.74
N ALA A 150 -7.37 -11.72 -5.09
CA ALA A 150 -7.52 -10.29 -5.25
C ALA A 150 -6.32 -9.51 -4.70
N TYR A 151 -5.78 -9.95 -3.55
CA TYR A 151 -4.59 -9.35 -2.95
C TYR A 151 -3.33 -9.59 -3.81
N SER A 152 -3.22 -10.73 -4.48
CA SER A 152 -2.12 -11.00 -5.42
C SER A 152 -2.12 -10.00 -6.59
N ASN A 153 -3.30 -9.59 -7.07
CA ASN A 153 -3.41 -8.53 -8.07
C ASN A 153 -2.97 -7.16 -7.50
N GLU A 154 -3.30 -6.87 -6.25
CA GLU A 154 -2.85 -5.64 -5.57
C GLU A 154 -1.32 -5.59 -5.49
N VAL A 155 -0.64 -6.70 -5.19
CA VAL A 155 0.84 -6.80 -5.20
C VAL A 155 1.42 -6.36 -6.55
N ILE A 156 0.82 -6.82 -7.65
CA ILE A 156 1.25 -6.44 -9.00
C ILE A 156 1.02 -4.94 -9.25
N LEU A 157 -0.11 -4.40 -8.78
CA LEU A 157 -0.41 -2.97 -8.92
C LEU A 157 0.56 -2.10 -8.13
N VAL A 158 0.93 -2.49 -6.91
CA VAL A 158 1.94 -1.79 -6.11
C VAL A 158 3.30 -1.83 -6.82
N PHE A 159 3.73 -2.98 -7.33
CA PHE A 159 4.97 -3.09 -8.08
C PHE A 159 4.97 -2.17 -9.32
N LYS A 160 3.89 -2.14 -10.09
CA LYS A 160 3.74 -1.19 -11.21
C LYS A 160 3.74 0.27 -10.73
N GLY A 161 3.14 0.53 -9.58
CA GLY A 161 3.07 1.85 -8.97
C GLY A 161 4.44 2.41 -8.56
N THR A 162 5.44 1.55 -8.31
CA THR A 162 6.79 2.03 -8.00
C THR A 162 7.41 2.82 -9.14
N SER A 163 7.00 2.59 -10.40
CA SER A 163 7.46 3.37 -11.56
C SER A 163 7.19 4.87 -11.43
N LEU A 164 6.16 5.26 -10.65
CA LEU A 164 5.85 6.66 -10.37
C LEU A 164 6.85 7.29 -9.39
N ALA A 165 7.60 6.49 -8.63
CA ALA A 165 8.62 6.99 -7.71
C ALA A 165 9.80 7.66 -8.45
N SER A 166 10.03 7.32 -9.72
CA SER A 166 11.02 8.00 -10.56
C SER A 166 10.75 9.51 -10.73
N THR A 167 9.48 9.93 -10.56
CA THR A 167 9.10 11.35 -10.66
C THR A 167 9.57 12.19 -9.48
N ILE A 168 9.95 11.57 -8.36
CA ILE A 168 10.52 12.22 -7.18
C ILE A 168 11.99 11.83 -6.95
N THR A 169 12.75 11.68 -8.04
CA THR A 169 14.21 11.43 -8.04
C THR A 169 14.66 10.01 -7.64
N ILE A 170 13.77 9.06 -7.45
CA ILE A 170 14.16 7.68 -7.15
C ILE A 170 14.57 6.98 -8.44
N MET A 171 15.78 6.42 -8.43
CA MET A 171 16.28 5.60 -9.54
C MET A 171 15.80 4.16 -9.37
N ASP A 172 14.52 3.95 -9.67
CA ASP A 172 13.89 2.64 -9.77
C ASP A 172 14.11 2.04 -11.18
N LEU A 173 13.47 0.92 -11.48
CA LEU A 173 13.58 0.28 -12.79
C LEU A 173 13.20 1.23 -13.95
N MET A 174 12.14 2.03 -13.77
CA MET A 174 11.68 3.00 -14.75
C MET A 174 12.63 4.19 -14.88
N GLY A 175 13.17 4.70 -13.76
CA GLY A 175 14.15 5.79 -13.73
C GLY A 175 15.42 5.45 -14.49
N TYR A 176 15.96 4.25 -14.29
CA TYR A 176 17.11 3.77 -15.07
C TYR A 176 16.77 3.54 -16.55
N ALA A 177 15.61 2.98 -16.87
CA ALA A 177 15.18 2.79 -18.25
C ALA A 177 15.07 4.11 -19.01
N GLN A 178 14.48 5.14 -18.40
CA GLN A 178 14.39 6.48 -18.98
C GLN A 178 15.77 7.11 -19.18
N ARG A 179 16.67 6.96 -18.19
CA ARG A 179 18.04 7.46 -18.29
C ARG A 179 18.82 6.82 -19.44
N ILE A 180 18.75 5.49 -19.56
CA ILE A 180 19.41 4.75 -20.63
C ILE A 180 18.82 5.15 -21.99
N ASN A 181 17.50 5.26 -22.10
CA ASN A 181 16.84 5.70 -23.32
C ASN A 181 17.28 7.11 -23.74
N GLY A 182 17.38 8.04 -22.79
CA GLY A 182 17.89 9.39 -23.05
C GLY A 182 19.34 9.41 -23.54
N GLN A 183 20.19 8.52 -23.03
CA GLN A 183 21.59 8.40 -23.47
C GLN A 183 21.74 7.74 -24.84
N THR A 184 20.84 6.82 -25.21
CA THR A 184 20.90 6.11 -26.49
C THR A 184 20.24 6.88 -27.64
N LEU A 185 19.25 7.71 -27.36
CA LEU A 185 18.59 8.56 -28.38
C LEU A 185 19.32 9.89 -28.66
N SER A 186 20.28 10.27 -27.82
CA SER A 186 21.12 11.46 -28.04
C SER A 186 22.35 11.20 -28.93
N LEU A 187 22.47 10.00 -29.49
CA LEU A 187 23.43 9.59 -30.49
C LEU A 187 22.78 9.52 -31.88
#